data_890aab2297b55d4f1b392dc514d89d1a
#
_entry.id   890aab2297b55d4f1b392dc514d89d1a
#
_cell.length_a   1.000
_cell.length_b   1.000
_cell.length_c   1.000
_cell.angle_alpha   90.00
_cell.angle_beta   90.00
_cell.angle_gamma   90.00
#
_symmetry.space_group_name_H-M   'P 1'
#
loop_
_entity.id
_entity.type
_entity.pdbx_description
1 polymer ?
#
loop_
_entity_poly.entity_id
_entity_poly.type
_entity_poly.pdbx_seq_one_letter_code
_entity_poly.pdbx_strand_id
1 'polypeptide(L)'
;MDAIRWEGNTLYLLDQTKLPVTEVWLPYTDYRPVADAIRTMVVRGAPAIGVTAAYAYCLAALAGEGLGEAKETLAASRPTAVNLFWALERMEHKAKECGGAAEPLIAEAKAIHAEDVAMCRAMGAHGAAVVPEHARILTHCNAGALATGGYGTALGVIRAAHEAGKVNMVYCDETRPLLQGARLTAYELVSDHIPATLIADNMAASLMAKG
;
A
#
# COMPACT_ATOMS: atom_id res chain seq x y z
N MET A 1 1.77 -10.48 -3.01
CA MET A 1 2.33 -10.02 -1.69
C MET A 1 1.29 -9.16 -0.99
N ASP A 2 1.14 -9.29 0.32
CA ASP A 2 0.20 -8.49 1.12
C ASP A 2 1.00 -7.72 2.18
N ALA A 3 0.57 -6.50 2.49
CA ALA A 3 1.16 -5.70 3.57
C ALA A 3 0.18 -5.48 4.74
N ILE A 4 -1.09 -5.79 4.52
CA ILE A 4 -2.20 -5.54 5.45
C ILE A 4 -3.06 -6.79 5.49
N ARG A 5 -3.37 -7.29 6.70
CA ARG A 5 -4.28 -8.42 6.92
C ARG A 5 -5.24 -8.12 8.06
N TRP A 6 -6.45 -8.61 7.93
CA TRP A 6 -7.46 -8.58 8.99
C TRP A 6 -7.88 -9.99 9.33
N GLU A 7 -7.56 -10.46 10.52
CA GLU A 7 -7.83 -11.83 10.98
C GLU A 7 -8.32 -11.81 12.43
N GLY A 8 -9.46 -12.44 12.72
CA GLY A 8 -9.94 -12.61 14.08
C GLY A 8 -10.08 -11.30 14.88
N ASN A 9 -10.54 -10.20 14.25
CA ASN A 9 -10.63 -8.87 14.85
C ASN A 9 -9.28 -8.23 15.20
N THR A 10 -8.21 -8.67 14.57
CA THR A 10 -6.86 -8.12 14.71
C THR A 10 -6.39 -7.62 13.36
N LEU A 11 -5.83 -6.42 13.34
CA LEU A 11 -5.13 -5.88 12.18
C LEU A 11 -3.65 -6.28 12.24
N TYR A 12 -3.16 -6.91 11.18
CA TYR A 12 -1.74 -7.21 11.03
C TYR A 12 -1.13 -6.33 9.96
N LEU A 13 -0.02 -5.68 10.28
CA LEU A 13 0.76 -4.87 9.35
C LEU A 13 2.16 -5.45 9.18
N LEU A 14 2.61 -5.57 7.93
CA LEU A 14 4.00 -5.88 7.63
C LEU A 14 4.86 -4.64 7.90
N ASP A 15 5.82 -4.75 8.81
CA ASP A 15 6.73 -3.66 9.16
C ASP A 15 7.69 -3.35 8.00
N GLN A 16 7.32 -2.38 7.17
CA GLN A 16 8.12 -1.98 6.01
C GLN A 16 9.44 -1.28 6.39
N THR A 17 9.62 -0.91 7.65
CA THR A 17 10.90 -0.34 8.13
C THR A 17 11.99 -1.40 8.24
N LYS A 18 11.61 -2.68 8.35
CA LYS A 18 12.52 -3.83 8.47
C LYS A 18 12.87 -4.47 7.12
N LEU A 19 12.08 -4.19 6.07
CA LEU A 19 12.35 -4.69 4.73
C LEU A 19 13.60 -4.02 4.12
N PRO A 20 14.36 -4.76 3.29
CA PRO A 20 14.17 -6.13 2.83
C PRO A 20 14.78 -7.20 3.77
N VAL A 21 15.40 -6.79 4.87
CA VAL A 21 16.22 -7.68 5.71
C VAL A 21 15.38 -8.72 6.44
N THR A 22 14.21 -8.31 6.96
CA THR A 22 13.35 -9.20 7.75
C THR A 22 11.90 -8.86 7.49
N GLU A 23 11.05 -9.87 7.31
CA GLU A 23 9.60 -9.75 7.34
C GLU A 23 9.09 -9.89 8.77
N VAL A 24 8.54 -8.81 9.31
CA VAL A 24 7.95 -8.79 10.64
C VAL A 24 6.50 -8.35 10.54
N TRP A 25 5.58 -9.20 10.97
CA TRP A 25 4.16 -8.87 11.06
C TRP A 25 3.80 -8.43 12.47
N LEU A 26 3.25 -7.23 12.59
CA LEU A 26 2.86 -6.61 13.86
C LEU A 26 1.34 -6.71 14.03
N PRO A 27 0.84 -7.36 15.11
CA PRO A 27 -0.58 -7.41 15.43
C PRO A 27 -1.02 -6.14 16.16
N TYR A 28 -2.20 -5.63 15.80
CA TYR A 28 -2.84 -4.47 16.42
C TYR A 28 -4.28 -4.79 16.80
N THR A 29 -4.62 -4.49 18.06
CA THR A 29 -5.97 -4.59 18.61
C THR A 29 -6.49 -3.24 19.14
N ASP A 30 -5.67 -2.19 19.07
CA ASP A 30 -5.96 -0.81 19.42
C ASP A 30 -5.57 0.11 18.26
N TYR A 31 -6.39 1.13 17.97
CA TYR A 31 -6.17 2.08 16.88
C TYR A 31 -5.03 3.06 17.13
N ARG A 32 -4.69 3.36 18.40
CA ARG A 32 -3.64 4.33 18.76
C ARG A 32 -2.26 3.89 18.29
N PRO A 33 -1.80 2.65 18.58
CA PRO A 33 -0.57 2.14 18.00
C PRO A 33 -0.59 2.07 16.46
N VAL A 34 -1.77 1.91 15.82
CA VAL A 34 -1.87 1.96 14.35
C VAL A 34 -1.61 3.38 13.84
N ALA A 35 -2.10 4.42 14.53
CA ALA A 35 -1.77 5.80 14.19
C ALA A 35 -0.25 6.05 14.26
N ASP A 36 0.44 5.48 15.25
CA ASP A 36 1.90 5.52 15.34
C ASP A 36 2.57 4.74 14.20
N ALA A 37 2.05 3.58 13.83
CA ALA A 37 2.55 2.79 12.71
C ALA A 37 2.48 3.55 11.38
N ILE A 38 1.42 4.32 11.16
CA ILE A 38 1.28 5.22 10.00
C ILE A 38 2.30 6.37 10.08
N ARG A 39 2.47 6.98 11.24
CA ARG A 39 3.39 8.10 11.45
C ARG A 39 4.85 7.69 11.26
N THR A 40 5.22 6.52 11.76
CA THR A 40 6.59 5.99 11.72
C THR A 40 6.90 5.18 10.45
N MET A 41 5.97 5.12 9.52
CA MET A 41 6.11 4.42 8.24
C MET A 41 6.29 2.89 8.35
N VAL A 42 5.77 2.26 9.40
CA VAL A 42 5.55 0.81 9.44
C VAL A 42 4.67 0.41 8.24
N VAL A 43 3.64 1.21 7.98
CA VAL A 43 2.85 1.20 6.75
C VAL A 43 2.95 2.56 6.05
N ARG A 44 3.09 2.56 4.72
CA ARG A 44 3.23 3.77 3.90
C ARG A 44 2.59 3.56 2.52
N GLY A 45 2.39 4.65 1.78
CA GLY A 45 1.65 4.67 0.52
C GLY A 45 0.20 5.09 0.74
N ALA A 46 -0.29 6.01 -0.10
CA ALA A 46 -1.60 6.64 0.13
C ALA A 46 -2.75 5.63 0.26
N PRO A 47 -2.92 4.65 -0.65
CA PRO A 47 -3.98 3.66 -0.50
C PRO A 47 -3.80 2.75 0.71
N ALA A 48 -2.58 2.25 0.95
CA ALA A 48 -2.31 1.40 2.11
C ALA A 48 -2.62 2.08 3.44
N ILE A 49 -2.30 3.38 3.56
CA ILE A 49 -2.64 4.19 4.74
C ILE A 49 -4.16 4.30 4.90
N GLY A 50 -4.90 4.53 3.80
CA GLY A 50 -6.37 4.60 3.83
C GLY A 50 -7.00 3.29 4.29
N VAL A 51 -6.58 2.15 3.71
CA VAL A 51 -7.04 0.80 4.10
C VAL A 51 -6.71 0.52 5.57
N THR A 52 -5.49 0.84 5.99
CA THR A 52 -5.04 0.65 7.38
C THR A 52 -5.90 1.47 8.36
N ALA A 53 -6.20 2.73 8.02
CA ALA A 53 -7.03 3.60 8.86
C ALA A 53 -8.47 3.11 8.95
N ALA A 54 -9.04 2.56 7.86
CA ALA A 54 -10.36 1.96 7.88
C ALA A 54 -10.44 0.79 8.87
N TYR A 55 -9.46 -0.11 8.85
CA TYR A 55 -9.39 -1.20 9.83
C TYR A 55 -9.11 -0.70 11.26
N ALA A 56 -8.24 0.30 11.42
CA ALA A 56 -7.99 0.88 12.75
C ALA A 56 -9.25 1.51 13.35
N TYR A 57 -10.09 2.14 12.54
CA TYR A 57 -11.38 2.66 12.97
C TYR A 57 -12.31 1.55 13.49
N CYS A 58 -12.25 0.34 12.88
CA CYS A 58 -12.98 -0.83 13.37
C CYS A 58 -12.48 -1.31 14.74
N LEU A 59 -11.17 -1.17 15.03
CA LEU A 59 -10.64 -1.53 16.35
C LEU A 59 -11.25 -0.66 17.46
N ALA A 60 -11.44 0.64 17.22
CA ALA A 60 -12.14 1.53 18.15
C ALA A 60 -13.60 1.09 18.37
N ALA A 61 -14.32 0.72 17.31
CA ALA A 61 -15.69 0.21 17.41
C ALA A 61 -15.78 -1.09 18.22
N LEU A 62 -14.84 -2.02 18.02
CA LEU A 62 -14.76 -3.28 18.76
C LEU A 62 -14.48 -3.06 20.24
N ALA A 63 -13.66 -2.05 20.58
CA ALA A 63 -13.37 -1.69 21.96
C ALA A 63 -14.50 -0.89 22.64
N GLY A 64 -15.53 -0.48 21.91
CA GLY A 64 -16.60 0.39 22.42
C GLY A 64 -16.12 1.82 22.71
N GLU A 65 -15.06 2.26 22.04
CA GLU A 65 -14.46 3.59 22.25
C GLU A 65 -15.11 4.67 21.35
N GLY A 66 -14.82 5.93 21.66
CA GLY A 66 -15.37 7.07 20.92
C GLY A 66 -14.86 7.14 19.48
N LEU A 67 -15.71 6.88 18.49
CA LEU A 67 -15.34 6.87 17.07
C LEU A 67 -14.87 8.23 16.55
N GLY A 68 -15.34 9.33 17.15
CA GLY A 68 -14.87 10.69 16.85
C GLY A 68 -13.40 10.88 17.25
N GLU A 69 -13.03 10.49 18.46
CA GLU A 69 -11.64 10.54 18.95
C GLU A 69 -10.72 9.66 18.10
N ALA A 70 -11.17 8.45 17.74
CA ALA A 70 -10.41 7.56 16.87
C ALA A 70 -10.15 8.18 15.50
N LYS A 71 -11.17 8.82 14.90
CA LYS A 71 -11.02 9.55 13.63
C LYS A 71 -9.98 10.66 13.75
N GLU A 72 -10.06 11.51 14.78
CA GLU A 72 -9.12 12.60 14.99
C GLU A 72 -7.69 12.12 15.19
N THR A 73 -7.50 11.09 16.01
CA THR A 73 -6.19 10.47 16.29
C THR A 73 -5.56 9.91 15.01
N LEU A 74 -6.33 9.16 14.22
CA LEU A 74 -5.86 8.58 12.96
C LEU A 74 -5.57 9.68 11.93
N ALA A 75 -6.44 10.67 11.77
CA ALA A 75 -6.25 11.79 10.86
C ALA A 75 -4.98 12.59 11.16
N ALA A 76 -4.66 12.78 12.43
CA ALA A 76 -3.45 13.47 12.89
C ALA A 76 -2.15 12.70 12.58
N SER A 77 -2.21 11.42 12.26
CA SER A 77 -1.01 10.60 11.96
C SER A 77 -0.28 11.06 10.70
N ARG A 78 -1.02 11.49 9.65
CA ARG A 78 -0.47 12.05 8.40
C ARG A 78 -1.40 13.11 7.79
N PRO A 79 -1.29 14.38 8.20
CA PRO A 79 -2.24 15.44 7.84
C PRO A 79 -2.35 15.75 6.34
N THR A 80 -1.41 15.30 5.51
CA THR A 80 -1.41 15.53 4.05
C THR A 80 -1.86 14.31 3.23
N ALA A 81 -2.18 13.19 3.87
CA ALA A 81 -2.52 11.95 3.18
C ALA A 81 -4.03 11.92 2.79
N VAL A 82 -4.36 12.36 1.58
CA VAL A 82 -5.75 12.47 1.10
C VAL A 82 -6.54 11.18 1.27
N ASN A 83 -5.96 10.03 0.94
CA ASN A 83 -6.64 8.73 1.08
C ASN A 83 -6.96 8.37 2.54
N LEU A 84 -6.17 8.85 3.50
CA LEU A 84 -6.46 8.69 4.92
C LEU A 84 -7.78 9.36 5.29
N PHE A 85 -7.92 10.63 4.89
CA PHE A 85 -9.15 11.40 5.18
C PHE A 85 -10.36 10.80 4.46
N TRP A 86 -10.22 10.46 3.18
CA TRP A 86 -11.28 9.82 2.41
C TRP A 86 -11.77 8.51 3.09
N ALA A 87 -10.86 7.65 3.52
CA ALA A 87 -11.22 6.40 4.18
C ALA A 87 -11.92 6.65 5.52
N LEU A 88 -11.41 7.59 6.33
CA LEU A 88 -12.01 7.95 7.61
C LEU A 88 -13.40 8.59 7.45
N GLU A 89 -13.60 9.43 6.44
CA GLU A 89 -14.92 10.01 6.12
C GLU A 89 -15.91 8.93 5.71
N ARG A 90 -15.51 7.98 4.87
CA ARG A 90 -16.33 6.86 4.46
C ARG A 90 -16.71 5.97 5.65
N MET A 91 -15.75 5.69 6.54
CA MET A 91 -16.01 4.92 7.77
C MET A 91 -16.94 5.67 8.74
N GLU A 92 -16.76 6.99 8.91
CA GLU A 92 -17.65 7.81 9.73
C GLU A 92 -19.10 7.84 9.17
N HIS A 93 -19.24 7.95 7.85
CA HIS A 93 -20.55 7.88 7.21
C HIS A 93 -21.22 6.54 7.53
N LYS A 94 -20.49 5.44 7.36
CA LYS A 94 -20.97 4.09 7.70
C LYS A 94 -21.32 3.96 9.17
N ALA A 95 -20.54 4.53 10.07
CA ALA A 95 -20.82 4.52 11.50
C ALA A 95 -22.15 5.22 11.84
N LYS A 96 -22.45 6.34 11.19
CA LYS A 96 -23.74 7.05 11.36
C LYS A 96 -24.93 6.22 10.89
N GLU A 97 -24.76 5.46 9.80
CA GLU A 97 -25.81 4.55 9.28
C GLU A 97 -26.11 3.37 10.20
N CYS A 98 -25.05 2.77 10.80
CA CYS A 98 -25.18 1.54 11.57
C CYS A 98 -25.14 1.76 13.10
N GLY A 99 -25.20 3.01 13.56
CA GLY A 99 -25.11 3.32 15.00
C GLY A 99 -23.77 2.92 15.64
N GLY A 100 -22.69 2.86 14.87
CA GLY A 100 -21.35 2.49 15.35
C GLY A 100 -21.12 0.99 15.56
N ALA A 101 -22.01 0.12 15.09
CA ALA A 101 -21.86 -1.31 15.22
C ALA A 101 -20.59 -1.83 14.49
N ALA A 102 -19.79 -2.66 15.16
CA ALA A 102 -18.48 -3.09 14.67
C ALA A 102 -18.58 -3.95 13.40
N GLU A 103 -19.52 -4.90 13.31
CA GLU A 103 -19.64 -5.82 12.15
C GLU A 103 -19.87 -5.09 10.83
N PRO A 104 -20.82 -4.13 10.70
CA PRO A 104 -20.98 -3.35 9.47
C PRO A 104 -19.75 -2.51 9.13
N LEU A 105 -19.04 -1.99 10.13
CA LEU A 105 -17.80 -1.23 9.93
C LEU A 105 -16.68 -2.12 9.40
N ILE A 106 -16.52 -3.33 9.93
CA ILE A 106 -15.55 -4.31 9.43
C ILE A 106 -15.88 -4.70 7.98
N ALA A 107 -17.17 -4.89 7.66
CA ALA A 107 -17.58 -5.16 6.29
C ALA A 107 -17.21 -4.00 5.34
N GLU A 108 -17.42 -2.76 5.77
CA GLU A 108 -17.05 -1.57 5.01
C GLU A 108 -15.53 -1.43 4.82
N ALA A 109 -14.73 -1.66 5.87
CA ALA A 109 -13.26 -1.65 5.77
C ALA A 109 -12.74 -2.73 4.80
N LYS A 110 -13.34 -3.93 4.83
CA LYS A 110 -13.04 -4.98 3.85
C LYS A 110 -13.44 -4.59 2.43
N ALA A 111 -14.55 -3.88 2.25
CA ALA A 111 -14.97 -3.34 0.95
C ALA A 111 -13.96 -2.32 0.42
N ILE A 112 -13.53 -1.36 1.25
CA ILE A 112 -12.47 -0.39 0.91
C ILE A 112 -11.20 -1.12 0.45
N HIS A 113 -10.78 -2.14 1.18
CA HIS A 113 -9.60 -2.93 0.84
C HIS A 113 -9.77 -3.67 -0.50
N ALA A 114 -10.87 -4.37 -0.69
CA ALA A 114 -11.16 -5.11 -1.91
C ALA A 114 -11.28 -4.20 -3.15
N GLU A 115 -11.89 -3.04 -3.00
CA GLU A 115 -12.03 -2.02 -4.05
C GLU A 115 -10.65 -1.49 -4.48
N ASP A 116 -9.75 -1.22 -3.53
CA ASP A 116 -8.39 -0.79 -3.84
C ASP A 116 -7.62 -1.85 -4.63
N VAL A 117 -7.70 -3.12 -4.21
CA VAL A 117 -7.08 -4.24 -4.95
C VAL A 117 -7.67 -4.36 -6.35
N ALA A 118 -8.98 -4.24 -6.50
CA ALA A 118 -9.65 -4.31 -7.79
C ALA A 118 -9.23 -3.16 -8.72
N MET A 119 -9.13 -1.93 -8.20
CA MET A 119 -8.61 -0.77 -8.95
C MET A 119 -7.16 -0.99 -9.38
N CYS A 120 -6.29 -1.47 -8.51
CA CYS A 120 -4.89 -1.76 -8.84
C CYS A 120 -4.78 -2.80 -9.97
N ARG A 121 -5.58 -3.86 -9.92
CA ARG A 121 -5.63 -4.87 -10.98
C ARG A 121 -6.16 -4.32 -12.30
N ALA A 122 -7.20 -3.49 -12.26
CA ALA A 122 -7.72 -2.84 -13.46
C ALA A 122 -6.68 -1.89 -14.10
N MET A 123 -5.99 -1.08 -13.28
CA MET A 123 -4.87 -0.26 -13.75
C MET A 123 -3.76 -1.11 -14.36
N GLY A 124 -3.41 -2.24 -13.72
CA GLY A 124 -2.43 -3.18 -14.24
C GLY A 124 -2.80 -3.69 -15.64
N ALA A 125 -4.03 -4.15 -15.80
CA ALA A 125 -4.53 -4.69 -17.07
C ALA A 125 -4.53 -3.62 -18.19
N HIS A 126 -5.05 -2.42 -17.92
CA HIS A 126 -5.05 -1.32 -18.89
C HIS A 126 -3.64 -0.85 -19.22
N GLY A 127 -2.76 -0.73 -18.21
CA GLY A 127 -1.38 -0.34 -18.40
C GLY A 127 -0.58 -1.35 -19.22
N ALA A 128 -0.73 -2.65 -18.96
CA ALA A 128 -0.07 -3.70 -19.69
C ALA A 128 -0.44 -3.72 -21.20
N ALA A 129 -1.65 -3.25 -21.54
CA ALA A 129 -2.08 -3.17 -22.95
C ALA A 129 -1.23 -2.18 -23.78
N VAL A 130 -0.69 -1.13 -23.15
CA VAL A 130 0.14 -0.11 -23.81
C VAL A 130 1.65 -0.35 -23.67
N VAL A 131 2.06 -1.33 -22.85
CA VAL A 131 3.47 -1.72 -22.73
C VAL A 131 3.88 -2.48 -24.00
N PRO A 132 4.97 -2.08 -24.69
CA PRO A 132 5.45 -2.77 -25.89
C PRO A 132 6.08 -4.13 -25.55
N GLU A 133 6.27 -4.97 -26.56
CA GLU A 133 7.02 -6.22 -26.43
C GLU A 133 8.49 -5.94 -26.11
N HIS A 134 9.08 -6.83 -25.28
CA HIS A 134 10.47 -6.73 -24.82
C HIS A 134 10.78 -5.40 -24.10
N ALA A 135 9.81 -4.86 -23.38
CA ALA A 135 9.92 -3.57 -22.71
C ALA A 135 11.04 -3.54 -21.67
N ARG A 136 11.76 -2.42 -21.65
CA ARG A 136 12.62 -2.02 -20.54
C ARG A 136 11.92 -0.88 -19.80
N ILE A 137 11.58 -1.09 -18.55
CA ILE A 137 10.73 -0.18 -17.78
C ILE A 137 11.55 0.45 -16.66
N LEU A 138 11.49 1.77 -16.54
CA LEU A 138 12.03 2.49 -15.39
C LEU A 138 10.92 2.77 -14.38
N THR A 139 11.19 2.52 -13.11
CA THR A 139 10.28 2.84 -12.00
C THR A 139 11.02 3.58 -10.89
N HIS A 140 10.30 4.46 -10.21
CA HIS A 140 10.82 5.31 -9.13
C HIS A 140 9.99 5.12 -7.86
N CYS A 141 10.63 5.21 -6.68
CA CYS A 141 10.01 5.04 -5.37
C CYS A 141 9.40 3.63 -5.21
N ASN A 142 8.30 3.52 -4.47
CA ASN A 142 7.54 2.29 -4.37
C ASN A 142 6.04 2.58 -4.54
N ALA A 143 5.48 2.05 -5.61
CA ALA A 143 4.06 2.07 -5.93
C ALA A 143 3.55 0.64 -6.22
N GLY A 144 4.00 -0.29 -5.39
CA GLY A 144 3.66 -1.70 -5.43
C GLY A 144 2.59 -2.11 -4.43
N ALA A 145 2.52 -3.42 -4.16
CA ALA A 145 1.59 -4.01 -3.22
C ALA A 145 1.80 -3.48 -1.78
N LEU A 146 3.04 -3.16 -1.42
CA LEU A 146 3.39 -2.58 -0.12
C LEU A 146 2.82 -1.16 0.09
N ALA A 147 2.48 -0.45 -1.00
CA ALA A 147 1.95 0.92 -0.96
C ALA A 147 0.43 1.00 -1.12
N THR A 148 -0.25 -0.12 -1.35
CA THR A 148 -1.68 -0.23 -1.66
C THR A 148 -2.33 -1.30 -0.78
N GLY A 149 -3.59 -1.59 -0.99
CA GLY A 149 -4.26 -2.75 -0.40
C GLY A 149 -3.73 -4.09 -0.95
N GLY A 150 -3.02 -4.05 -2.08
CA GLY A 150 -2.43 -5.21 -2.73
C GLY A 150 -2.24 -4.98 -4.23
N TYR A 151 -1.36 -5.76 -4.88
CA TYR A 151 -1.03 -5.72 -6.30
C TYR A 151 -0.22 -4.48 -6.75
N GLY A 152 -0.52 -3.28 -6.26
CA GLY A 152 0.17 -2.05 -6.62
C GLY A 152 -0.37 -1.34 -7.87
N THR A 153 0.02 -0.09 -8.03
CA THR A 153 -0.33 0.75 -9.18
C THR A 153 0.73 0.62 -10.29
N ALA A 154 1.83 1.37 -10.23
CA ALA A 154 2.90 1.26 -11.23
C ALA A 154 3.52 -0.15 -11.27
N LEU A 155 3.80 -0.77 -10.13
CA LEU A 155 4.25 -2.17 -10.08
C LEU A 155 3.14 -3.14 -10.51
N GLY A 156 1.86 -2.79 -10.34
CA GLY A 156 0.73 -3.55 -10.88
C GLY A 156 0.75 -3.60 -12.41
N VAL A 157 1.07 -2.48 -13.08
CA VAL A 157 1.28 -2.46 -14.54
C VAL A 157 2.47 -3.35 -14.93
N ILE A 158 3.57 -3.25 -14.20
CA ILE A 158 4.77 -4.07 -14.45
C ILE A 158 4.45 -5.57 -14.27
N ARG A 159 3.71 -5.95 -13.22
CA ARG A 159 3.26 -7.33 -12.98
C ARG A 159 2.42 -7.85 -14.14
N ALA A 160 1.37 -7.12 -14.50
CA ALA A 160 0.49 -7.52 -15.59
C ALA A 160 1.22 -7.60 -16.94
N ALA A 161 2.15 -6.70 -17.23
CA ALA A 161 2.98 -6.76 -18.43
C ALA A 161 3.96 -7.94 -18.39
N HIS A 162 4.51 -8.25 -17.21
CA HIS A 162 5.40 -9.42 -17.02
C HIS A 162 4.64 -10.73 -17.20
N GLU A 163 3.46 -10.86 -16.60
CA GLU A 163 2.55 -12.01 -16.79
C GLU A 163 2.19 -12.23 -18.28
N ALA A 164 2.10 -11.13 -19.04
CA ALA A 164 1.90 -11.17 -20.49
C ALA A 164 3.18 -11.45 -21.31
N GLY A 165 4.33 -11.67 -20.67
CA GLY A 165 5.60 -11.95 -21.33
C GLY A 165 6.29 -10.76 -21.98
N LYS A 166 5.83 -9.54 -21.73
CA LYS A 166 6.30 -8.32 -22.39
C LYS A 166 7.54 -7.67 -21.75
N VAL A 167 7.82 -7.97 -20.49
CA VAL A 167 8.89 -7.30 -19.74
C VAL A 167 10.23 -8.00 -19.95
N ASN A 168 11.21 -7.27 -20.47
CA ASN A 168 12.59 -7.72 -20.55
C ASN A 168 13.40 -7.37 -19.29
N MET A 169 13.28 -6.13 -18.80
CA MET A 169 14.01 -5.64 -17.65
C MET A 169 13.29 -4.48 -16.96
N VAL A 170 13.32 -4.46 -15.64
CA VAL A 170 12.88 -3.32 -14.84
C VAL A 170 14.08 -2.63 -14.20
N TYR A 171 14.24 -1.34 -14.42
CA TYR A 171 15.20 -0.52 -13.71
C TYR A 171 14.50 0.18 -12.56
N CYS A 172 14.99 -0.02 -11.33
CA CYS A 172 14.43 0.64 -10.15
C CYS A 172 15.42 1.71 -9.66
N ASP A 173 15.01 2.95 -9.63
CA ASP A 173 15.76 3.98 -8.93
C ASP A 173 15.84 3.65 -7.43
N GLU A 174 16.98 3.87 -6.78
CA GLU A 174 17.15 3.64 -5.34
C GLU A 174 16.21 4.51 -4.48
N THR A 175 15.87 5.69 -4.98
CA THR A 175 14.97 6.68 -4.37
C THR A 175 15.47 7.21 -3.04
N ARG A 176 16.51 8.03 -3.10
CA ARG A 176 17.02 8.73 -1.91
C ARG A 176 16.02 9.76 -1.39
N PRO A 177 16.03 10.12 -0.07
CA PRO A 177 16.96 9.60 0.94
C PRO A 177 16.48 8.33 1.66
N LEU A 178 15.19 7.95 1.56
CA LEU A 178 14.61 6.84 2.34
C LEU A 178 14.69 5.48 1.62
N LEU A 179 15.22 5.46 0.39
CA LEU A 179 15.54 4.28 -0.39
C LEU A 179 14.34 3.33 -0.63
N GLN A 180 13.14 3.89 -0.89
CA GLN A 180 11.94 3.07 -1.15
C GLN A 180 12.12 2.18 -2.39
N GLY A 181 12.83 2.65 -3.41
CA GLY A 181 13.15 1.84 -4.58
C GLY A 181 14.08 0.68 -4.24
N ALA A 182 15.18 0.96 -3.56
CA ALA A 182 16.16 -0.05 -3.17
C ALA A 182 15.60 -1.07 -2.16
N ARG A 183 14.82 -0.60 -1.17
CA ARG A 183 14.38 -1.43 -0.05
C ARG A 183 13.06 -2.15 -0.33
N LEU A 184 12.13 -1.51 -1.03
CA LEU A 184 10.77 -2.01 -1.19
C LEU A 184 10.49 -2.45 -2.62
N THR A 185 10.78 -1.62 -3.63
CA THR A 185 10.51 -1.98 -5.03
C THR A 185 11.37 -3.13 -5.52
N ALA A 186 12.67 -3.10 -5.24
CA ALA A 186 13.56 -4.20 -5.58
C ALA A 186 13.15 -5.50 -4.86
N TYR A 187 12.75 -5.39 -3.59
CA TYR A 187 12.23 -6.53 -2.82
C TYR A 187 10.96 -7.13 -3.44
N GLU A 188 9.98 -6.30 -3.83
CA GLU A 188 8.75 -6.78 -4.48
C GLU A 188 9.06 -7.47 -5.82
N LEU A 189 9.89 -6.85 -6.66
CA LEU A 189 10.24 -7.39 -7.98
C LEU A 189 10.98 -8.74 -7.89
N VAL A 190 11.92 -8.85 -6.95
CA VAL A 190 12.63 -10.12 -6.68
C VAL A 190 11.65 -11.19 -6.17
N SER A 191 10.75 -10.84 -5.26
CA SER A 191 9.75 -11.77 -4.72
C SER A 191 8.77 -12.27 -5.81
N ASP A 192 8.49 -11.43 -6.81
CA ASP A 192 7.63 -11.77 -7.95
C ASP A 192 8.40 -12.39 -9.12
N HIS A 193 9.70 -12.65 -8.97
CA HIS A 193 10.59 -13.18 -10.02
C HIS A 193 10.65 -12.32 -11.29
N ILE A 194 10.44 -11.01 -11.17
CA ILE A 194 10.51 -10.05 -12.27
C ILE A 194 11.96 -9.59 -12.44
N PRO A 195 12.55 -9.70 -13.65
CA PRO A 195 13.91 -9.24 -13.91
C PRO A 195 14.09 -7.77 -13.55
N ALA A 196 14.99 -7.46 -12.62
CA ALA A 196 15.17 -6.10 -12.13
C ALA A 196 16.64 -5.75 -11.90
N THR A 197 16.96 -4.47 -12.12
CA THR A 197 18.27 -3.89 -11.81
C THR A 197 18.07 -2.63 -10.98
N LEU A 198 18.68 -2.59 -9.80
CA LEU A 198 18.71 -1.39 -8.97
C LEU A 198 19.76 -0.40 -9.51
N ILE A 199 19.37 0.85 -9.65
CA ILE A 199 20.22 1.92 -10.14
C ILE A 199 20.23 3.13 -9.19
N ALA A 200 21.28 3.94 -9.24
CA ALA A 200 21.28 5.24 -8.56
C ALA A 200 20.33 6.20 -9.27
N ASP A 201 19.69 7.11 -8.52
CA ASP A 201 18.66 8.04 -9.04
C ASP A 201 19.16 8.86 -10.24
N ASN A 202 20.43 9.25 -10.24
CA ASN A 202 21.03 10.06 -11.32
C ASN A 202 21.39 9.26 -12.58
N MET A 203 21.21 7.94 -12.59
CA MET A 203 21.50 7.08 -13.75
C MET A 203 20.35 7.02 -14.76
N ALA A 204 19.13 7.38 -14.34
CA ALA A 204 17.93 7.24 -15.17
C ALA A 204 18.08 7.93 -16.55
N ALA A 205 18.51 9.21 -16.56
CA ALA A 205 18.71 9.95 -17.80
C ALA A 205 19.79 9.32 -18.71
N SER A 206 20.87 8.80 -18.12
CA SER A 206 21.95 8.16 -18.88
C SER A 206 21.48 6.84 -19.50
N LEU A 207 20.62 6.09 -18.83
CA LEU A 207 20.03 4.85 -19.36
C LEU A 207 19.05 5.16 -20.51
N MET A 208 18.17 6.13 -20.33
CA MET A 208 17.24 6.56 -21.38
C MET A 208 17.97 7.04 -22.64
N ALA A 209 19.10 7.75 -22.51
CA ALA A 209 19.89 8.22 -23.64
C ALA A 209 20.59 7.08 -24.43
N LYS A 210 20.78 5.92 -23.82
CA LYS A 210 21.39 4.74 -24.48
C LYS A 210 20.37 3.85 -25.20
N GLY A 211 19.10 4.12 -25.04
CA GLY A 211 18.00 3.37 -25.63
C GLY A 211 17.64 2.13 -24.84
#